data_cb71526149cac4888cb99614694721ff
#
_entry.id   cb71526149cac4888cb99614694721ff
#
_cell.length_a   1.000
_cell.length_b   1.000
_cell.length_c   1.000
_cell.angle_alpha   90.00
_cell.angle_beta   90.00
_cell.angle_gamma   90.00
#
_symmetry.space_group_name_H-M   'P 1'
#
loop_
_entity.id
_entity.type
_entity.pdbx_description
1 polymer ?
#
loop_
_entity_poly.entity_id
_entity_poly.type
_entity_poly.pdbx_seq_one_letter_code
_entity_poly.pdbx_strand_id
1 'polypeptide(L)'
;MPNSWVIKLYGKNKTPACFISLSIRGTSDPRQLKVVMNMKIKWRSLLCSIAMPLVIGGLAALLTKDNMIMFDYLKKPPLAPPRWLFPVAWTILYVLMGAAAYLVAVSHKPKTQRCRALLLYSVQLVFNFFWPIIFFNGEKFLFAFIWLLIMLLFVLGTTLSFWRIDKRAGVFLLPYVLWTAFAVYLNYGIYTLNM
;
A
#
# COMPACT_ATOMS: atom_id res chain seq x y z
N MET A 1 -53.47 9.87 18.54
CA MET A 1 -52.48 9.70 19.63
C MET A 1 -51.11 10.13 19.07
N PRO A 2 -50.48 11.15 19.62
CA PRO A 2 -49.30 11.78 19.04
C PRO A 2 -48.01 11.03 19.46
N ASN A 3 -47.15 10.78 18.46
CA ASN A 3 -45.83 10.21 18.64
C ASN A 3 -44.86 11.23 19.26
N SER A 4 -44.45 10.96 20.50
CA SER A 4 -43.46 11.75 21.23
C SER A 4 -42.05 11.42 20.70
N TRP A 5 -41.36 12.43 20.16
CA TRP A 5 -39.95 12.39 19.83
C TRP A 5 -39.12 12.65 21.11
N VAL A 6 -38.39 11.67 21.58
CA VAL A 6 -37.41 11.86 22.65
C VAL A 6 -36.05 12.07 22.02
N ILE A 7 -35.55 13.30 22.04
CA ILE A 7 -34.15 13.63 21.74
C ILE A 7 -33.36 13.46 23.02
N LYS A 8 -32.57 12.39 23.11
CA LYS A 8 -31.56 12.22 24.15
C LYS A 8 -30.26 12.89 23.72
N LEU A 9 -29.99 14.08 24.20
CA LEU A 9 -28.69 14.74 24.11
C LEU A 9 -27.79 14.12 25.18
N TYR A 10 -26.77 13.39 24.75
CA TYR A 10 -25.70 12.93 25.63
C TYR A 10 -24.48 13.86 25.49
N GLY A 11 -24.06 14.38 26.65
CA GLY A 11 -23.13 15.48 26.77
C GLY A 11 -21.66 15.16 26.47
N LYS A 12 -20.99 16.24 26.24
CA LYS A 12 -19.57 16.61 26.31
C LYS A 12 -18.58 15.49 26.63
N ASN A 13 -17.82 15.07 25.56
CA ASN A 13 -16.39 14.84 25.73
C ASN A 13 -15.70 15.17 24.39
N LYS A 14 -14.61 15.91 24.50
CA LYS A 14 -13.83 16.49 23.39
C LYS A 14 -13.06 15.41 22.63
N THR A 15 -13.62 14.94 21.53
CA THR A 15 -12.90 14.30 20.43
C THR A 15 -13.51 14.74 19.11
N PRO A 16 -12.72 15.14 18.12
CA PRO A 16 -13.25 15.64 16.86
C PRO A 16 -13.63 14.46 15.96
N ALA A 17 -14.87 14.11 15.93
CA ALA A 17 -15.62 13.43 14.86
C ALA A 17 -16.88 12.77 15.44
N CYS A 18 -17.91 13.58 15.65
CA CYS A 18 -19.24 13.06 15.90
C CYS A 18 -19.81 12.53 14.56
N PHE A 19 -19.88 11.22 14.42
CA PHE A 19 -20.61 10.58 13.34
C PHE A 19 -22.05 10.39 13.74
N ILE A 20 -22.95 11.09 13.06
CA ILE A 20 -24.39 10.82 13.10
C ILE A 20 -24.60 9.51 12.32
N SER A 21 -24.93 8.44 13.05
CA SER A 21 -25.41 7.19 12.46
C SER A 21 -26.88 7.41 12.05
N LEU A 22 -27.12 7.70 10.79
CA LEU A 22 -28.48 7.67 10.23
C LEU A 22 -28.76 6.25 9.74
N SER A 23 -29.62 5.54 10.47
CA SER A 23 -30.21 4.28 10.01
C SER A 23 -31.25 4.61 8.93
N ILE A 24 -30.92 4.36 7.67
CA ILE A 24 -31.85 4.59 6.54
C ILE A 24 -32.59 3.29 6.28
N ARG A 25 -33.82 3.20 6.75
CA ARG A 25 -34.86 2.28 6.19
C ARG A 25 -35.40 2.91 4.93
N GLY A 26 -35.21 2.21 3.82
CA GLY A 26 -35.85 2.32 2.52
C GLY A 26 -36.63 3.61 2.20
N THR A 27 -35.96 4.57 1.57
CA THR A 27 -36.65 5.60 0.76
C THR A 27 -35.82 5.85 -0.49
N SER A 28 -36.42 5.64 -1.65
CA SER A 28 -35.89 5.94 -2.98
C SER A 28 -35.91 7.44 -3.30
N ASP A 29 -35.40 8.29 -2.39
CA ASP A 29 -35.29 9.72 -2.63
C ASP A 29 -33.98 10.00 -3.39
N PRO A 30 -34.03 10.51 -4.64
CA PRO A 30 -32.84 10.84 -5.43
C PRO A 30 -31.95 11.90 -4.79
N ARG A 31 -32.42 12.64 -3.79
CA ARG A 31 -31.62 13.57 -3.00
C ARG A 31 -30.68 12.86 -2.05
N GLN A 32 -31.01 11.66 -1.59
CA GLN A 32 -30.14 10.83 -0.74
C GLN A 32 -28.96 10.23 -1.52
N LEU A 33 -29.13 9.95 -2.82
CA LEU A 33 -28.07 9.49 -3.71
C LEU A 33 -26.97 10.55 -3.93
N LYS A 34 -27.29 11.84 -3.91
CA LYS A 34 -26.30 12.93 -4.04
C LYS A 34 -25.41 13.09 -2.80
N VAL A 35 -25.86 12.69 -1.60
CA VAL A 35 -25.07 12.77 -0.37
C VAL A 35 -23.95 11.72 -0.34
N VAL A 36 -24.17 10.56 -0.98
CA VAL A 36 -23.16 9.48 -1.04
C VAL A 36 -22.05 9.80 -2.04
N MET A 37 -22.30 10.66 -3.04
CA MET A 37 -21.31 10.97 -4.10
C MET A 37 -20.37 12.13 -3.77
N ASN A 38 -20.52 12.81 -2.63
CA ASN A 38 -19.68 13.94 -2.26
C ASN A 38 -18.63 13.57 -1.19
N MET A 39 -17.87 12.52 -1.42
CA MET A 39 -16.63 12.28 -0.65
C MET A 39 -15.61 13.34 -1.07
N LYS A 40 -15.61 14.49 -0.39
CA LYS A 40 -14.54 15.49 -0.54
C LYS A 40 -13.20 14.79 -0.27
N ILE A 41 -12.42 14.61 -1.32
CA ILE A 41 -11.07 14.08 -1.19
C ILE A 41 -10.30 14.96 -0.21
N LYS A 42 -9.79 14.36 0.87
CA LYS A 42 -8.93 15.05 1.82
C LYS A 42 -7.52 15.10 1.25
N TRP A 43 -7.25 16.06 0.40
CA TRP A 43 -6.00 16.18 -0.35
C TRP A 43 -4.74 16.07 0.53
N ARG A 44 -4.74 16.70 1.71
CA ARG A 44 -3.63 16.60 2.66
C ARG A 44 -3.36 15.14 3.08
N SER A 45 -4.41 14.39 3.42
CA SER A 45 -4.27 12.98 3.80
C SER A 45 -3.84 12.09 2.62
N LEU A 46 -4.31 12.37 1.41
CA LEU A 46 -3.89 11.65 0.20
C LEU A 46 -2.41 11.90 -0.08
N LEU A 47 -1.98 13.16 -0.07
CA LEU A 47 -0.59 13.54 -0.30
C LEU A 47 0.35 12.91 0.76
N CYS A 48 -0.01 12.94 2.05
CA CYS A 48 0.77 12.27 3.09
C CYS A 48 0.86 10.77 2.88
N SER A 49 -0.25 10.12 2.47
CA SER A 49 -0.26 8.68 2.20
C SER A 49 0.60 8.28 1.00
N ILE A 50 0.69 9.13 -0.03
CA ILE A 50 1.55 8.90 -1.21
C ILE A 50 3.01 9.26 -0.89
N ALA A 51 3.25 10.34 -0.14
CA ALA A 51 4.59 10.77 0.20
C ALA A 51 5.35 9.73 1.04
N MET A 52 4.67 9.04 1.96
CA MET A 52 5.29 8.04 2.83
C MET A 52 6.04 6.94 2.06
N PRO A 53 5.42 6.16 1.16
CA PRO A 53 6.14 5.13 0.40
C PRO A 53 7.16 5.72 -0.57
N LEU A 54 6.92 6.89 -1.16
CA LEU A 54 7.88 7.57 -2.03
C LEU A 54 9.16 7.98 -1.27
N VAL A 55 9.03 8.50 -0.06
CA VAL A 55 10.18 8.86 0.79
C VAL A 55 10.96 7.60 1.17
N ILE A 56 10.29 6.53 1.58
CA ILE A 56 10.93 5.25 1.93
C ILE A 56 11.70 4.69 0.72
N GLY A 57 11.07 4.64 -0.45
CA GLY A 57 11.69 4.16 -1.68
C GLY A 57 12.82 5.07 -2.16
N GLY A 58 12.65 6.39 -2.07
CA GLY A 58 13.68 7.37 -2.39
C GLY A 58 14.93 7.24 -1.51
N LEU A 59 14.74 7.05 -0.20
CA LEU A 59 15.85 6.80 0.74
C LEU A 59 16.58 5.49 0.39
N ALA A 60 15.85 4.40 0.12
CA ALA A 60 16.46 3.15 -0.31
C ALA A 60 17.27 3.32 -1.61
N ALA A 61 16.72 4.04 -2.61
CA ALA A 61 17.40 4.33 -3.86
C ALA A 61 18.66 5.18 -3.65
N LEU A 62 18.63 6.18 -2.77
CA LEU A 62 19.81 7.00 -2.42
C LEU A 62 20.90 6.16 -1.77
N LEU A 63 20.56 5.20 -0.90
CA LEU A 63 21.51 4.32 -0.22
C LEU A 63 22.13 3.26 -1.14
N THR A 64 21.51 2.99 -2.29
CA THR A 64 21.96 1.91 -3.21
C THR A 64 22.43 2.43 -4.56
N LYS A 65 22.34 3.75 -4.83
CA LYS A 65 22.61 4.34 -6.15
C LYS A 65 23.98 3.97 -6.73
N ASP A 66 25.02 3.97 -5.88
CA ASP A 66 26.39 3.74 -6.32
C ASP A 66 26.63 2.27 -6.67
N ASN A 67 25.93 1.36 -5.99
CA ASN A 67 26.06 -0.09 -6.20
C ASN A 67 25.08 -0.64 -7.25
N MET A 68 24.10 0.15 -7.72
CA MET A 68 23.21 -0.28 -8.82
C MET A 68 23.95 -0.57 -10.13
N ILE A 69 25.16 -0.04 -10.32
CA ILE A 69 26.00 -0.31 -11.50
C ILE A 69 26.37 -1.80 -11.56
N MET A 70 26.54 -2.46 -10.42
CA MET A 70 26.80 -3.90 -10.32
C MET A 70 25.78 -4.72 -11.13
N PHE A 71 24.51 -4.29 -11.17
CA PHE A 71 23.48 -5.00 -11.92
C PHE A 71 23.80 -5.15 -13.42
N ASP A 72 24.59 -4.23 -14.00
CA ASP A 72 24.95 -4.29 -15.41
C ASP A 72 25.97 -5.41 -15.70
N TYR A 73 26.78 -5.78 -14.72
CA TYR A 73 27.82 -6.82 -14.82
C TYR A 73 27.34 -8.22 -14.44
N LEU A 74 26.20 -8.34 -13.77
CA LEU A 74 25.64 -9.65 -13.40
C LEU A 74 25.14 -10.42 -14.63
N LYS A 75 25.30 -11.73 -14.61
CA LYS A 75 24.58 -12.63 -15.52
C LYS A 75 23.09 -12.58 -15.18
N LYS A 76 22.26 -12.26 -16.16
CA LYS A 76 20.83 -12.01 -15.95
C LYS A 76 19.98 -13.11 -16.55
N PRO A 77 18.87 -13.50 -15.90
CA PRO A 77 17.91 -14.41 -16.50
C PRO A 77 17.21 -13.75 -17.71
N PRO A 78 16.56 -14.56 -18.58
CA PRO A 78 15.71 -14.04 -19.63
C PRO A 78 14.66 -13.06 -19.07
N LEU A 79 14.27 -12.06 -19.85
CA LEU A 79 13.31 -11.01 -19.47
C LEU A 79 13.82 -10.00 -18.43
N ALA A 80 15.10 -10.03 -18.05
CA ALA A 80 15.63 -9.01 -17.15
C ALA A 80 15.50 -7.61 -17.75
N PRO A 81 14.85 -6.66 -17.08
CA PRO A 81 14.63 -5.32 -17.63
C PRO A 81 15.92 -4.49 -17.58
N PRO A 82 16.01 -3.44 -18.40
CA PRO A 82 17.12 -2.51 -18.31
C PRO A 82 17.06 -1.75 -16.97
N ARG A 83 18.22 -1.35 -16.44
CA ARG A 83 18.38 -0.71 -15.13
C ARG A 83 17.46 0.51 -14.92
N TRP A 84 17.27 1.33 -15.95
CA TRP A 84 16.44 2.53 -15.85
C TRP A 84 14.95 2.25 -15.57
N LEU A 85 14.46 1.03 -15.88
CA LEU A 85 13.06 0.67 -15.66
C LEU A 85 12.72 0.52 -14.16
N PHE A 86 13.70 0.12 -13.32
CA PHE A 86 13.45 -0.07 -11.89
C PHE A 86 12.94 1.20 -11.19
N PRO A 87 13.62 2.37 -11.27
CA PRO A 87 13.13 3.55 -10.59
C PRO A 87 11.78 4.03 -11.14
N VAL A 88 11.51 3.87 -12.43
CA VAL A 88 10.22 4.23 -13.03
C VAL A 88 9.10 3.33 -12.49
N ALA A 89 9.30 2.01 -12.53
CA ALA A 89 8.31 1.06 -12.04
C ALA A 89 8.02 1.27 -10.54
N TRP A 90 9.06 1.38 -9.71
CA TRP A 90 8.91 1.60 -8.28
C TRP A 90 8.20 2.91 -7.95
N THR A 91 8.48 4.00 -8.67
CA THR A 91 7.77 5.27 -8.47
C THR A 91 6.28 5.13 -8.71
N ILE A 92 5.87 4.47 -9.81
CA ILE A 92 4.46 4.21 -10.11
C ILE A 92 3.84 3.35 -9.00
N LEU A 93 4.53 2.29 -8.59
CA LEU A 93 4.04 1.38 -7.55
C LEU A 93 3.86 2.10 -6.20
N TYR A 94 4.80 2.94 -5.78
CA TYR A 94 4.68 3.72 -4.54
C TYR A 94 3.50 4.69 -4.56
N VAL A 95 3.22 5.32 -5.70
CA VAL A 95 2.03 6.18 -5.86
C VAL A 95 0.75 5.34 -5.70
N LEU A 96 0.66 4.18 -6.35
CA LEU A 96 -0.49 3.28 -6.24
C LEU A 96 -0.66 2.74 -4.81
N MET A 97 0.43 2.35 -4.15
CA MET A 97 0.44 1.90 -2.75
C MET A 97 -0.07 3.00 -1.80
N GLY A 98 0.39 4.23 -1.97
CA GLY A 98 -0.06 5.37 -1.18
C GLY A 98 -1.53 5.70 -1.40
N ALA A 99 -2.00 5.64 -2.65
CA ALA A 99 -3.42 5.83 -2.98
C ALA A 99 -4.28 4.71 -2.37
N ALA A 100 -3.83 3.45 -2.41
CA ALA A 100 -4.50 2.32 -1.78
C ALA A 100 -4.59 2.50 -0.25
N ALA A 101 -3.50 2.89 0.40
CA ALA A 101 -3.46 3.15 1.84
C ALA A 101 -4.42 4.29 2.24
N TYR A 102 -4.51 5.35 1.43
CA TYR A 102 -5.48 6.43 1.64
C TYR A 102 -6.93 5.91 1.60
N LEU A 103 -7.30 5.09 0.61
CA LEU A 103 -8.65 4.53 0.50
C LEU A 103 -9.02 3.71 1.74
N VAL A 104 -8.08 2.93 2.26
CA VAL A 104 -8.25 2.17 3.51
C VAL A 104 -8.40 3.11 4.71
N ALA A 105 -7.55 4.13 4.81
CA ALA A 105 -7.56 5.08 5.93
C ALA A 105 -8.87 5.87 6.04
N VAL A 106 -9.49 6.24 4.92
CA VAL A 106 -10.76 7.01 4.88
C VAL A 106 -12.00 6.13 4.81
N SER A 107 -11.86 4.80 4.76
CA SER A 107 -12.99 3.88 4.67
C SER A 107 -13.88 3.92 5.91
N HIS A 108 -15.16 3.54 5.75
CA HIS A 108 -16.13 3.46 6.85
C HIS A 108 -16.01 2.16 7.68
N LYS A 109 -15.04 1.31 7.42
CA LYS A 109 -14.82 0.07 8.18
C LYS A 109 -14.34 0.37 9.60
N PRO A 110 -14.55 -0.56 10.56
CA PRO A 110 -14.10 -0.40 11.94
C PRO A 110 -12.62 -0.01 12.04
N LYS A 111 -12.30 0.89 12.97
CA LYS A 111 -10.92 1.40 13.19
C LYS A 111 -9.91 0.26 13.36
N THR A 112 -10.30 -0.78 14.12
CA THR A 112 -9.44 -1.95 14.37
C THR A 112 -9.04 -2.67 13.07
N GLN A 113 -9.99 -2.86 12.12
CA GLN A 113 -9.69 -3.51 10.84
C GLN A 113 -8.75 -2.66 10.00
N ARG A 114 -9.00 -1.34 9.92
CA ARG A 114 -8.14 -0.39 9.20
C ARG A 114 -6.73 -0.34 9.78
N CYS A 115 -6.62 -0.25 11.11
CA CYS A 115 -5.31 -0.22 11.78
C CYS A 115 -4.52 -1.51 11.54
N ARG A 116 -5.13 -2.69 11.61
CA ARG A 116 -4.46 -3.97 11.31
C ARG A 116 -3.98 -4.04 9.87
N ALA A 117 -4.80 -3.61 8.91
CA ALA A 117 -4.42 -3.59 7.51
C ALA A 117 -3.27 -2.60 7.22
N LEU A 118 -3.31 -1.40 7.82
CA LEU A 118 -2.24 -0.40 7.69
C LEU A 118 -0.97 -0.82 8.44
N LEU A 119 -1.07 -1.56 9.54
CA LEU A 119 0.10 -2.14 10.21
C LEU A 119 0.79 -3.16 9.30
N LEU A 120 0.03 -4.07 8.68
CA LEU A 120 0.56 -5.04 7.73
C LEU A 120 1.23 -4.34 6.53
N TYR A 121 0.61 -3.28 6.02
CA TYR A 121 1.18 -2.40 5.01
C TYR A 121 2.50 -1.75 5.46
N SER A 122 2.60 -1.30 6.69
CA SER A 122 3.84 -0.70 7.22
C SER A 122 4.96 -1.75 7.34
N VAL A 123 4.63 -2.96 7.79
CA VAL A 123 5.60 -4.05 7.88
C VAL A 123 6.18 -4.39 6.50
N GLN A 124 5.33 -4.55 5.47
CA GLN A 124 5.83 -4.84 4.13
C GLN A 124 6.67 -3.69 3.55
N LEU A 125 6.40 -2.41 3.90
CA LEU A 125 7.25 -1.29 3.50
C LEU A 125 8.66 -1.35 4.12
N VAL A 126 8.77 -1.84 5.36
CA VAL A 126 10.08 -2.10 5.99
C VAL A 126 10.84 -3.17 5.21
N PHE A 127 10.19 -4.29 4.85
CA PHE A 127 10.81 -5.32 4.01
C PHE A 127 11.23 -4.77 2.64
N ASN A 128 10.39 -3.92 2.03
CA ASN A 128 10.67 -3.27 0.76
C ASN A 128 11.89 -2.34 0.83
N PHE A 129 12.04 -1.58 1.93
CA PHE A 129 13.19 -0.70 2.15
C PHE A 129 14.51 -1.46 2.24
N PHE A 130 14.56 -2.57 2.98
CA PHE A 130 15.79 -3.31 3.20
C PHE A 130 16.20 -4.20 2.02
N TRP A 131 15.26 -4.66 1.19
CA TRP A 131 15.58 -5.55 0.08
C TRP A 131 16.67 -5.00 -0.87
N PRO A 132 16.61 -3.77 -1.41
CA PRO A 132 17.64 -3.28 -2.30
C PRO A 132 19.00 -3.10 -1.61
N ILE A 133 19.01 -2.79 -0.31
CA ILE A 133 20.25 -2.70 0.48
C ILE A 133 20.91 -4.08 0.58
N ILE A 134 20.13 -5.12 0.88
CA ILE A 134 20.63 -6.51 0.95
C ILE A 134 21.12 -6.97 -0.41
N PHE A 135 20.40 -6.64 -1.48
CA PHE A 135 20.70 -7.08 -2.83
C PHE A 135 21.90 -6.34 -3.43
N PHE A 136 21.89 -5.00 -3.44
CA PHE A 136 22.90 -4.19 -4.12
C PHE A 136 24.13 -3.90 -3.24
N ASN A 137 23.94 -3.59 -1.96
CA ASN A 137 25.08 -3.25 -1.09
C ASN A 137 25.68 -4.48 -0.40
N GLY A 138 24.83 -5.47 -0.12
CA GLY A 138 25.26 -6.69 0.56
C GLY A 138 25.71 -7.81 -0.37
N GLU A 139 25.36 -7.76 -1.66
CA GLU A 139 25.62 -8.81 -2.68
C GLU A 139 25.18 -10.21 -2.24
N LYS A 140 24.28 -10.27 -1.23
CA LYS A 140 23.79 -11.54 -0.65
C LYS A 140 22.55 -12.04 -1.40
N PHE A 141 22.74 -12.50 -2.64
CA PHE A 141 21.64 -12.83 -3.56
C PHE A 141 20.68 -13.89 -3.02
N LEU A 142 21.19 -14.96 -2.37
CA LEU A 142 20.33 -15.97 -1.75
C LEU A 142 19.51 -15.38 -0.58
N PHE A 143 20.16 -14.61 0.29
CA PHE A 143 19.46 -13.98 1.42
C PHE A 143 18.44 -12.95 0.94
N ALA A 144 18.79 -12.15 -0.08
CA ALA A 144 17.86 -11.21 -0.72
C ALA A 144 16.66 -11.94 -1.36
N PHE A 145 16.85 -13.12 -1.94
CA PHE A 145 15.79 -13.94 -2.49
C PHE A 145 14.83 -14.43 -1.40
N ILE A 146 15.35 -14.97 -0.29
CA ILE A 146 14.52 -15.41 0.85
C ILE A 146 13.75 -14.21 1.45
N TRP A 147 14.45 -13.08 1.61
CA TRP A 147 13.84 -11.84 2.10
C TRP A 147 12.68 -11.39 1.22
N LEU A 148 12.85 -11.46 -0.10
CA LEU A 148 11.85 -11.08 -1.08
C LEU A 148 10.64 -12.04 -1.10
N LEU A 149 10.85 -13.34 -0.85
CA LEU A 149 9.75 -14.30 -0.68
C LEU A 149 8.89 -13.94 0.54
N ILE A 150 9.52 -13.62 1.67
CA ILE A 150 8.82 -13.19 2.88
C ILE A 150 8.06 -11.87 2.60
N MET A 151 8.72 -10.92 1.92
CA MET A 151 8.08 -9.67 1.51
C MET A 151 6.85 -9.93 0.63
N LEU A 152 6.93 -10.85 -0.33
CA LEU A 152 5.79 -11.20 -1.21
C LEU A 152 4.60 -11.72 -0.39
N LEU A 153 4.82 -12.53 0.66
CA LEU A 153 3.75 -12.99 1.55
C LEU A 153 3.06 -11.81 2.27
N PHE A 154 3.86 -10.83 2.76
CA PHE A 154 3.29 -9.62 3.35
C PHE A 154 2.55 -8.75 2.33
N VAL A 155 3.03 -8.66 1.09
CA VAL A 155 2.36 -7.94 0.00
C VAL A 155 1.02 -8.58 -0.33
N LEU A 156 0.96 -9.92 -0.44
CA LEU A 156 -0.29 -10.66 -0.66
C LEU A 156 -1.26 -10.47 0.51
N GLY A 157 -0.79 -10.60 1.75
CA GLY A 157 -1.59 -10.35 2.95
C GLY A 157 -2.15 -8.93 3.02
N THR A 158 -1.33 -7.93 2.68
CA THR A 158 -1.75 -6.52 2.59
C THR A 158 -2.81 -6.34 1.51
N THR A 159 -2.60 -6.88 0.32
CA THR A 159 -3.53 -6.78 -0.80
C THR A 159 -4.88 -7.39 -0.45
N LEU A 160 -4.91 -8.58 0.14
CA LEU A 160 -6.14 -9.24 0.60
C LEU A 160 -6.83 -8.44 1.70
N SER A 161 -6.08 -7.88 2.65
CA SER A 161 -6.62 -7.07 3.74
C SER A 161 -7.24 -5.77 3.21
N PHE A 162 -6.58 -5.11 2.26
CA PHE A 162 -7.06 -3.91 1.61
C PHE A 162 -8.30 -4.21 0.75
N TRP A 163 -8.30 -5.31 0.00
CA TRP A 163 -9.45 -5.76 -0.79
C TRP A 163 -10.71 -5.96 0.04
N ARG A 164 -10.58 -6.53 1.24
CA ARG A 164 -11.70 -6.74 2.17
C ARG A 164 -12.26 -5.43 2.74
N ILE A 165 -11.46 -4.38 2.79
CA ILE A 165 -11.84 -3.06 3.28
C ILE A 165 -12.44 -2.21 2.15
N ASP A 166 -11.72 -2.07 1.04
CA ASP A 166 -12.14 -1.38 -0.18
C ASP A 166 -11.55 -2.13 -1.40
N LYS A 167 -12.42 -2.60 -2.29
CA LYS A 167 -12.01 -3.35 -3.50
C LYS A 167 -11.05 -2.55 -4.38
N ARG A 168 -11.24 -1.22 -4.46
CA ARG A 168 -10.37 -0.32 -5.24
C ARG A 168 -8.95 -0.30 -4.69
N ALA A 169 -8.82 -0.27 -3.36
CA ALA A 169 -7.51 -0.33 -2.71
C ALA A 169 -6.78 -1.65 -3.03
N GLY A 170 -7.51 -2.77 -3.04
CA GLY A 170 -6.95 -4.05 -3.46
C GLY A 170 -6.49 -4.05 -4.91
N VAL A 171 -7.31 -3.51 -5.84
CA VAL A 171 -6.96 -3.40 -7.27
C VAL A 171 -5.70 -2.57 -7.49
N PHE A 172 -5.53 -1.45 -6.77
CA PHE A 172 -4.32 -0.63 -6.86
C PHE A 172 -3.04 -1.35 -6.41
N LEU A 173 -3.14 -2.40 -5.60
CA LEU A 173 -2.00 -3.21 -5.19
C LEU A 173 -1.69 -4.38 -6.14
N LEU A 174 -2.56 -4.73 -7.09
CA LEU A 174 -2.30 -5.85 -8.02
C LEU A 174 -1.03 -5.64 -8.85
N PRO A 175 -0.76 -4.46 -9.45
CA PRO A 175 0.50 -4.23 -10.14
C PRO A 175 1.73 -4.44 -9.24
N TYR A 176 1.63 -4.10 -7.96
CA TYR A 176 2.70 -4.32 -7.01
C TYR A 176 2.93 -5.80 -6.68
N VAL A 177 1.86 -6.60 -6.55
CA VAL A 177 1.95 -8.06 -6.41
C VAL A 177 2.66 -8.67 -7.61
N LEU A 178 2.26 -8.30 -8.83
CA LEU A 178 2.85 -8.80 -10.06
C LEU A 178 4.33 -8.42 -10.17
N TRP A 179 4.67 -7.17 -9.87
CA TRP A 179 6.05 -6.69 -9.89
C TRP A 179 6.93 -7.40 -8.84
N THR A 180 6.41 -7.62 -7.64
CA THR A 180 7.14 -8.32 -6.58
C THR A 180 7.36 -9.78 -6.94
N ALA A 181 6.35 -10.47 -7.51
CA ALA A 181 6.51 -11.83 -8.01
C ALA A 181 7.53 -11.91 -9.15
N PHE A 182 7.53 -10.95 -10.06
CA PHE A 182 8.55 -10.84 -11.09
C PHE A 182 9.95 -10.59 -10.52
N ALA A 183 10.06 -9.75 -9.48
CA ALA A 183 11.32 -9.51 -8.77
C ALA A 183 11.86 -10.78 -8.09
N VAL A 184 10.97 -11.64 -7.55
CA VAL A 184 11.35 -12.97 -7.03
C VAL A 184 11.99 -13.81 -8.12
N TYR A 185 11.37 -13.88 -9.31
CA TYR A 185 11.94 -14.57 -10.47
C TYR A 185 13.33 -14.04 -10.86
N LEU A 186 13.47 -12.73 -10.98
CA LEU A 186 14.74 -12.08 -11.32
C LEU A 186 15.83 -12.38 -10.27
N ASN A 187 15.48 -12.27 -9.00
CA ASN A 187 16.44 -12.48 -7.90
C ASN A 187 16.92 -13.93 -7.84
N TYR A 188 16.01 -14.91 -8.01
CA TYR A 188 16.37 -16.32 -8.13
C TYR A 188 17.30 -16.59 -9.32
N GLY A 189 16.95 -16.05 -10.50
CA GLY A 189 17.76 -16.22 -11.70
C GLY A 189 19.15 -15.60 -11.56
N ILE A 190 19.26 -14.41 -10.95
CA ILE A 190 20.57 -13.80 -10.66
C ILE A 190 21.37 -14.66 -9.68
N TYR A 191 20.73 -15.16 -8.62
CA TYR A 191 21.40 -16.06 -7.67
C TYR A 191 21.98 -17.29 -8.36
N THR A 192 21.19 -18.00 -9.16
CA THR A 192 21.62 -19.26 -9.82
C THR A 192 22.66 -19.08 -10.91
N LEU A 193 22.69 -17.91 -11.58
CA LEU A 193 23.62 -17.63 -12.66
C LEU A 193 24.94 -17.02 -12.19
N ASN A 194 25.04 -16.55 -10.94
CA ASN A 194 26.21 -15.87 -10.38
C ASN A 194 26.76 -16.55 -9.10
N MET A 195 26.36 -17.82 -8.87
CA MET A 195 26.95 -18.70 -7.85
C MET A 195 28.36 -19.09 -8.20
#